data_e5d960aba646baa0baea69c20a013855
#
_entry.id   e5d960aba646baa0baea69c20a013855
#
_cell.length_a   1.000
_cell.length_b   1.000
_cell.length_c   1.000
_cell.angle_alpha   90.00
_cell.angle_beta   90.00
_cell.angle_gamma   90.00
#
_symmetry.space_group_name_H-M   'P 1'
#
loop_
_entity.id
_entity.type
_entity.pdbx_description
1 polymer ?
#
loop_
_entity_poly.entity_id
_entity_poly.type
_entity_poly.pdbx_seq_one_letter_code
_entity_poly.pdbx_strand_id
1 'polypeptide(L)'
;MLSIRYSDPPETEKETKARKDSKGAEPKNNFDITNYVQKLAWSGDSQQAARKLEFSIAYNTPDKDKVFVPLDLKIGGFIYLFYREKDTDPEIELFQGRIFYRKRVTNSYTFDFSCFDDLIYLAKSNIRAVITGTVAAGIQQVCKEIGIPVGTLPDGLDASVDYIADDKSGTEVLRALLDIQQTADKAAKKDTYYLPVCINGQVNVIKKGELVDGYVATADTNTFSTEHSESIEDLVNRIKAVDDNGTICQMFTINDDVTHYGMIQKIYKMQPPKPDETVDNVTAAKAQLVRLKDESSMKGLGNVQCITGYSIKVQEEQLTGTFYIKSDTHNFENNVHTMDLTLEYIPDQPEQPEIEQVDYAAPVFNSSKDRMENKQGISNGSADVDAGISAGWDAWGGQTMDNGREGCAEFVGKCGSYYSPFLAQEANNGVVYCPTMVADADAAGLLSYDTSDLQKGDVIVYGDDDHVVIYDGQGGYYGNSSSRNVTVHGSDYTEMGMPVTKVIKASRGVTMNEENRQPI
;
A
#
# COMPACT_ATOMS: atom_id res chain seq x y z
N MET A 1 34.90 -8.85 13.56
CA MET A 1 34.42 -10.23 13.84
C MET A 1 32.94 -10.16 14.20
N LEU A 2 32.13 -11.03 13.60
CA LEU A 2 30.68 -11.07 13.81
C LEU A 2 30.34 -12.26 14.71
N SER A 3 29.35 -12.08 15.61
CA SER A 3 28.76 -13.18 16.36
C SER A 3 27.24 -13.07 16.36
N ILE A 4 26.57 -14.23 16.28
CA ILE A 4 25.11 -14.31 16.27
C ILE A 4 24.65 -15.29 17.36
N ARG A 5 23.72 -14.84 18.18
CA ARG A 5 23.21 -15.61 19.32
C ARG A 5 21.70 -15.77 19.22
N TYR A 6 21.26 -16.92 19.64
CA TYR A 6 19.83 -17.28 19.69
C TYR A 6 19.37 -17.49 21.12
N SER A 7 18.14 -17.11 21.40
CA SER A 7 17.43 -17.47 22.64
C SER A 7 16.00 -17.90 22.34
N ASP A 8 15.54 -18.97 23.01
CA ASP A 8 14.15 -19.43 22.90
C ASP A 8 13.13 -18.32 23.24
N PRO A 9 11.94 -18.36 22.62
CA PRO A 9 10.87 -17.42 22.96
C PRO A 9 10.50 -17.53 24.44
N PRO A 10 9.95 -16.45 25.05
CA PRO A 10 9.43 -16.52 26.40
C PRO A 10 8.39 -17.64 26.56
N GLU A 11 8.47 -18.38 27.67
CA GLU A 11 7.48 -19.42 27.98
C GLU A 11 6.16 -18.79 28.42
N THR A 12 5.05 -19.33 27.95
CA THR A 12 3.73 -19.02 28.48
C THR A 12 3.58 -19.58 29.90
N GLU A 13 2.64 -19.06 30.67
CA GLU A 13 2.35 -19.59 32.03
C GLU A 13 2.05 -21.10 31.99
N LYS A 14 1.35 -21.57 30.96
CA LYS A 14 1.00 -22.98 30.79
C LYS A 14 2.26 -23.83 30.54
N GLU A 15 3.17 -23.37 29.70
CA GLU A 15 4.44 -24.05 29.41
C GLU A 15 5.36 -24.05 30.64
N THR A 16 5.44 -22.92 31.35
CA THR A 16 6.20 -22.80 32.60
C THR A 16 5.70 -23.78 33.63
N LYS A 17 4.37 -23.94 33.75
CA LYS A 17 3.75 -24.91 34.69
C LYS A 17 4.04 -26.35 34.25
N ALA A 18 3.83 -26.66 32.96
CA ALA A 18 4.10 -27.99 32.43
C ALA A 18 5.58 -28.39 32.60
N ARG A 19 6.51 -27.43 32.39
CA ARG A 19 7.94 -27.63 32.63
C ARG A 19 8.27 -27.91 34.09
N LYS A 20 7.66 -27.19 35.03
CA LYS A 20 7.86 -27.42 36.47
C LYS A 20 7.33 -28.78 36.93
N ASP A 21 6.26 -29.25 36.29
CA ASP A 21 5.62 -30.53 36.62
C ASP A 21 6.36 -31.74 35.97
N SER A 22 7.17 -31.51 34.94
CA SER A 22 7.98 -32.55 34.28
C SER A 22 9.35 -32.67 34.95
N LYS A 23 9.64 -33.84 35.51
CA LYS A 23 10.99 -34.16 35.98
C LYS A 23 11.94 -34.34 34.79
N GLY A 24 12.65 -33.31 34.43
CA GLY A 24 13.61 -33.33 33.31
C GLY A 24 13.38 -32.27 32.24
N ALA A 25 12.75 -31.14 32.60
CA ALA A 25 12.60 -30.00 31.72
C ALA A 25 13.96 -29.47 31.26
N GLU A 26 14.18 -29.47 29.95
CA GLU A 26 15.37 -28.87 29.37
C GLU A 26 15.39 -27.36 29.67
N PRO A 27 16.57 -26.78 29.96
CA PRO A 27 16.71 -25.34 30.12
C PRO A 27 16.37 -24.64 28.80
N LYS A 28 15.95 -23.36 28.87
CA LYS A 28 15.82 -22.52 27.67
C LYS A 28 17.09 -22.61 26.85
N ASN A 29 16.94 -22.91 25.56
CA ASN A 29 18.06 -22.87 24.65
C ASN A 29 18.52 -21.41 24.50
N ASN A 30 19.76 -21.16 24.82
CA ASN A 30 20.46 -19.89 24.60
C ASN A 30 21.88 -20.23 24.19
N PHE A 31 22.22 -20.02 22.92
CA PHE A 31 23.50 -20.46 22.40
C PHE A 31 23.99 -19.63 21.22
N ASP A 32 25.30 -19.65 21.04
CA ASP A 32 25.96 -19.05 19.90
C ASP A 32 25.76 -19.93 18.67
N ILE A 33 25.21 -19.34 17.59
CA ILE A 33 24.96 -20.02 16.33
C ILE A 33 25.91 -19.55 15.21
N THR A 34 26.90 -18.73 15.52
CA THR A 34 27.82 -18.11 14.57
C THR A 34 28.40 -19.10 13.59
N ASN A 35 28.87 -20.24 14.07
CA ASN A 35 29.53 -21.28 13.24
C ASN A 35 28.55 -22.05 12.33
N TYR A 36 27.26 -21.92 12.50
CA TYR A 36 26.24 -22.57 11.68
C TYR A 36 25.72 -21.65 10.57
N VAL A 37 25.95 -20.35 10.68
CA VAL A 37 25.47 -19.34 9.73
C VAL A 37 26.36 -19.34 8.50
N GLN A 38 25.73 -19.52 7.32
CA GLN A 38 26.41 -19.54 6.02
C GLN A 38 26.33 -18.19 5.31
N LYS A 39 25.17 -17.55 5.40
CA LYS A 39 24.88 -16.23 4.83
C LYS A 39 24.12 -15.42 5.85
N LEU A 40 24.43 -14.14 5.89
CA LEU A 40 23.71 -13.18 6.72
C LEU A 40 23.60 -11.86 5.99
N ALA A 41 22.38 -11.30 5.94
CA ALA A 41 22.10 -9.97 5.46
C ALA A 41 21.35 -9.17 6.55
N TRP A 42 21.87 -8.01 6.88
CA TRP A 42 21.27 -7.08 7.84
C TRP A 42 20.95 -5.78 7.11
N SER A 43 19.67 -5.38 7.11
CA SER A 43 19.21 -4.28 6.28
C SER A 43 18.26 -3.33 7.01
N GLY A 44 18.23 -2.09 6.54
CA GLY A 44 17.30 -1.04 6.96
C GLY A 44 16.89 -0.17 5.79
N ASP A 45 15.74 0.50 5.94
CA ASP A 45 15.20 1.40 4.94
C ASP A 45 14.41 2.51 5.66
N SER A 46 14.61 3.77 5.26
CA SER A 46 13.92 4.92 5.83
C SER A 46 12.39 4.89 5.64
N GLN A 47 11.90 4.12 4.67
CA GLN A 47 10.48 3.92 4.42
C GLN A 47 9.91 2.75 5.22
N GLN A 48 10.74 1.82 5.68
CA GLN A 48 10.35 0.70 6.52
C GLN A 48 10.58 1.04 7.99
N ALA A 49 9.66 0.60 8.86
CA ALA A 49 9.79 0.89 10.28
C ALA A 49 10.91 0.08 10.93
N ALA A 50 10.96 -1.22 10.63
CA ALA A 50 11.82 -2.18 11.31
C ALA A 50 13.00 -2.58 10.44
N ARG A 51 14.17 -2.72 11.06
CA ARG A 51 15.32 -3.36 10.42
C ARG A 51 15.11 -4.86 10.32
N LYS A 52 15.64 -5.46 9.28
CA LYS A 52 15.52 -6.88 8.97
C LYS A 52 16.87 -7.56 9.08
N LEU A 53 16.87 -8.76 9.65
CA LEU A 53 18.00 -9.67 9.63
C LEU A 53 17.59 -10.96 8.94
N GLU A 54 18.24 -11.31 7.85
CA GLU A 54 18.05 -12.57 7.13
C GLU A 54 19.32 -13.40 7.23
N PHE A 55 19.16 -14.68 7.57
CA PHE A 55 20.30 -15.59 7.60
C PHE A 55 19.90 -17.02 7.24
N SER A 56 20.85 -17.79 6.78
CA SER A 56 20.71 -19.22 6.58
C SER A 56 21.70 -19.99 7.42
N ILE A 57 21.25 -21.10 8.01
CA ILE A 57 22.12 -22.04 8.71
C ILE A 57 22.26 -23.32 7.92
N ALA A 58 23.40 -24.00 8.09
CA ALA A 58 23.58 -25.34 7.58
C ALA A 58 22.55 -26.28 8.23
N TYR A 59 21.94 -27.13 7.43
CA TYR A 59 20.97 -28.12 7.88
C TYR A 59 21.20 -29.47 7.22
N ASN A 60 21.18 -30.53 8.01
CA ASN A 60 21.18 -31.90 7.51
C ASN A 60 20.21 -32.76 8.37
N THR A 61 19.84 -33.92 7.88
CA THR A 61 19.01 -34.85 8.64
C THR A 61 19.90 -35.86 9.36
N PRO A 62 19.55 -36.30 10.59
CA PRO A 62 20.29 -37.31 11.32
C PRO A 62 20.44 -38.66 10.57
N ASP A 63 19.51 -38.93 9.63
CA ASP A 63 19.54 -40.13 8.80
C ASP A 63 20.67 -40.10 7.76
N LYS A 64 21.09 -38.88 7.34
CA LYS A 64 22.15 -38.69 6.35
C LYS A 64 23.51 -38.42 7.00
N ASP A 65 23.52 -37.79 8.16
CA ASP A 65 24.72 -37.51 8.93
C ASP A 65 24.45 -37.64 10.43
N LYS A 66 24.95 -38.73 11.02
CA LYS A 66 24.76 -39.05 12.45
C LYS A 66 25.54 -38.13 13.39
N VAL A 67 26.53 -37.40 12.87
CA VAL A 67 27.33 -36.44 13.64
C VAL A 67 26.73 -35.06 13.65
N PHE A 68 25.85 -34.75 12.68
CA PHE A 68 25.21 -33.45 12.57
C PHE A 68 24.10 -33.31 13.61
N VAL A 69 24.19 -32.30 14.47
CA VAL A 69 23.15 -31.94 15.44
C VAL A 69 22.34 -30.78 14.85
N PRO A 70 21.09 -31.01 14.42
CA PRO A 70 20.25 -29.95 13.89
C PRO A 70 19.85 -28.96 14.99
N LEU A 71 19.97 -27.67 14.70
CA LEU A 71 19.48 -26.60 15.59
C LEU A 71 17.97 -26.38 15.34
N ASP A 72 17.18 -26.37 16.41
CA ASP A 72 15.75 -26.03 16.36
C ASP A 72 15.54 -24.58 16.78
N LEU A 73 15.70 -23.66 15.84
CA LEU A 73 15.39 -22.25 16.06
C LEU A 73 13.90 -22.02 15.87
N LYS A 74 13.19 -21.60 16.92
CA LYS A 74 11.73 -21.47 16.96
C LYS A 74 11.27 -20.11 16.47
N ILE A 75 10.08 -20.05 15.84
CA ILE A 75 9.38 -18.79 15.58
C ILE A 75 9.16 -18.06 16.90
N GLY A 76 9.36 -16.74 16.93
CA GLY A 76 9.30 -15.91 18.14
C GLY A 76 10.55 -15.97 19.02
N GLY A 77 11.53 -16.82 18.69
CA GLY A 77 12.85 -16.81 19.34
C GLY A 77 13.61 -15.53 19.04
N PHE A 78 14.45 -15.12 19.98
CA PHE A 78 15.28 -13.93 19.83
C PHE A 78 16.56 -14.24 19.08
N ILE A 79 16.97 -13.31 18.25
CA ILE A 79 18.27 -13.26 17.59
C ILE A 79 18.96 -11.97 17.97
N TYR A 80 20.24 -12.10 18.30
CA TYR A 80 21.14 -11.00 18.61
C TYR A 80 22.32 -11.05 17.67
N LEU A 81 22.64 -9.94 17.01
CA LEU A 81 23.81 -9.78 16.16
C LEU A 81 24.79 -8.82 16.82
N PHE A 82 26.03 -9.30 17.03
CA PHE A 82 27.10 -8.50 17.61
C PHE A 82 28.25 -8.38 16.62
N TYR A 83 28.96 -7.27 16.72
CA TYR A 83 30.17 -6.99 15.96
C TYR A 83 31.28 -6.52 16.89
N ARG A 84 32.49 -6.92 16.60
CA ARG A 84 33.74 -6.33 17.14
C ARG A 84 34.75 -6.18 16.01
N GLU A 85 35.48 -5.09 16.02
CA GLU A 85 36.48 -4.84 14.99
C GLU A 85 37.71 -5.73 15.21
N LYS A 86 38.22 -5.78 16.45
CA LYS A 86 39.32 -6.63 16.86
C LYS A 86 38.90 -7.53 18.03
N ASP A 87 39.58 -8.65 18.20
CA ASP A 87 39.30 -9.60 19.29
C ASP A 87 39.36 -8.98 20.69
N THR A 88 40.13 -7.92 20.85
CA THR A 88 40.32 -7.18 22.12
C THR A 88 39.24 -6.13 22.35
N ASP A 89 38.47 -5.78 21.34
CA ASP A 89 37.49 -4.71 21.44
C ASP A 89 36.18 -5.22 22.07
N PRO A 90 35.40 -4.35 22.71
CA PRO A 90 34.07 -4.73 23.21
C PRO A 90 33.14 -5.07 22.06
N GLU A 91 32.23 -6.01 22.30
CA GLU A 91 31.15 -6.31 21.36
C GLU A 91 30.17 -5.14 21.32
N ILE A 92 29.76 -4.78 20.11
CA ILE A 92 28.69 -3.80 19.82
C ILE A 92 27.49 -4.59 19.32
N GLU A 93 26.33 -4.41 19.93
CA GLU A 93 25.10 -4.99 19.44
C GLU A 93 24.61 -4.20 18.19
N LEU A 94 24.50 -4.88 17.06
CA LEU A 94 24.00 -4.33 15.82
C LEU A 94 22.50 -4.54 15.65
N PHE A 95 21.99 -5.66 16.18
CA PHE A 95 20.60 -6.05 16.00
C PHE A 95 20.14 -6.92 17.14
N GLN A 96 18.94 -6.63 17.62
CA GLN A 96 18.14 -7.49 18.48
C GLN A 96 16.74 -7.58 17.88
N GLY A 97 16.25 -8.78 17.67
CA GLY A 97 14.92 -8.98 17.09
C GLY A 97 14.42 -10.40 17.24
N ARG A 98 13.29 -10.69 16.62
CA ARG A 98 12.64 -11.99 16.70
C ARG A 98 12.56 -12.67 15.35
N ILE A 99 12.57 -14.02 15.37
CA ILE A 99 12.31 -14.84 14.18
C ILE A 99 10.82 -14.75 13.84
N PHE A 100 10.50 -14.14 12.71
CA PHE A 100 9.13 -14.03 12.17
C PHE A 100 8.83 -15.07 11.10
N TYR A 101 9.87 -15.51 10.41
CA TYR A 101 9.73 -16.45 9.31
C TYR A 101 10.89 -17.44 9.30
N ARG A 102 10.56 -18.70 9.00
CA ARG A 102 11.56 -19.74 8.75
C ARG A 102 11.12 -20.61 7.57
N LYS A 103 12.06 -21.00 6.73
CA LYS A 103 11.77 -21.79 5.54
C LYS A 103 12.82 -22.87 5.35
N ARG A 104 12.34 -24.08 5.14
CA ARG A 104 13.14 -25.23 4.72
C ARG A 104 12.61 -25.77 3.40
N VAL A 105 13.49 -26.00 2.45
CA VAL A 105 13.15 -26.62 1.17
C VAL A 105 13.60 -28.09 1.20
N THR A 106 12.77 -29.00 0.71
CA THR A 106 13.13 -30.41 0.57
C THR A 106 14.39 -30.53 -0.30
N ASN A 107 15.36 -31.35 0.13
CA ASN A 107 16.66 -31.52 -0.50
C ASN A 107 17.59 -30.29 -0.46
N SER A 108 17.25 -29.23 0.27
CA SER A 108 18.18 -28.17 0.62
C SER A 108 19.00 -28.55 1.86
N TYR A 109 20.27 -28.14 1.87
CA TYR A 109 21.13 -28.26 3.05
C TYR A 109 21.16 -26.98 3.88
N THR A 110 20.18 -26.09 3.68
CA THR A 110 20.03 -24.83 4.39
C THR A 110 18.62 -24.70 4.99
N PHE A 111 18.56 -23.95 6.07
CA PHE A 111 17.34 -23.51 6.71
C PHE A 111 17.40 -21.99 6.81
N ASP A 112 16.43 -21.31 6.18
CA ASP A 112 16.43 -19.86 6.05
C ASP A 112 15.54 -19.22 7.10
N PHE A 113 15.96 -18.08 7.63
CA PHE A 113 15.28 -17.31 8.67
C PHE A 113 15.18 -15.85 8.29
N SER A 114 14.05 -15.21 8.63
CA SER A 114 13.89 -13.75 8.59
C SER A 114 13.46 -13.26 9.97
N CYS A 115 14.17 -12.25 10.46
CA CYS A 115 13.94 -11.63 11.75
C CYS A 115 13.69 -10.14 11.57
N PHE A 116 12.92 -9.56 12.47
CA PHE A 116 12.69 -8.13 12.54
C PHE A 116 12.95 -7.64 13.96
N ASP A 117 13.42 -6.40 14.08
CA ASP A 117 13.51 -5.72 15.36
C ASP A 117 12.13 -5.32 15.92
N ASP A 118 12.09 -4.76 17.12
CA ASP A 118 10.84 -4.50 17.81
C ASP A 118 10.00 -3.36 17.20
N LEU A 119 10.55 -2.54 16.28
CA LEU A 119 9.75 -1.56 15.53
C LEU A 119 8.69 -2.22 14.63
N ILE A 120 8.83 -3.51 14.30
CA ILE A 120 7.83 -4.26 13.54
C ILE A 120 6.46 -4.28 14.26
N TYR A 121 6.46 -4.26 15.60
CA TYR A 121 5.21 -4.25 16.37
C TYR A 121 4.48 -2.91 16.24
N LEU A 122 5.21 -1.80 16.14
CA LEU A 122 4.62 -0.49 15.80
C LEU A 122 3.99 -0.49 14.40
N ALA A 123 4.65 -1.12 13.42
CA ALA A 123 4.14 -1.19 12.07
C ALA A 123 2.90 -2.07 11.90
N LYS A 124 2.73 -3.06 12.77
CA LYS A 124 1.66 -4.07 12.69
C LYS A 124 0.54 -3.89 13.72
N SER A 125 0.64 -2.88 14.59
CA SER A 125 -0.37 -2.61 15.62
C SER A 125 -1.01 -1.26 15.38
N ASN A 126 -2.34 -1.25 15.34
CA ASN A 126 -3.10 -0.02 15.20
C ASN A 126 -3.38 0.61 16.56
N ILE A 127 -3.38 1.93 16.59
CA ILE A 127 -3.58 2.77 17.77
C ILE A 127 -4.84 3.60 17.60
N ARG A 128 -5.59 3.69 18.68
CA ARG A 128 -6.71 4.61 18.82
C ARG A 128 -6.55 5.40 20.12
N ALA A 129 -6.02 6.61 20.00
CA ALA A 129 -5.71 7.43 21.16
C ALA A 129 -5.76 8.92 20.85
N VAL A 130 -6.02 9.72 21.89
CA VAL A 130 -5.77 11.16 21.89
C VAL A 130 -4.40 11.39 22.52
N ILE A 131 -3.51 12.03 21.77
CA ILE A 131 -2.13 12.29 22.16
C ILE A 131 -1.96 13.79 22.36
N THR A 132 -1.63 14.18 23.58
CA THR A 132 -1.41 15.59 23.96
C THR A 132 -0.11 15.75 24.72
N GLY A 133 0.39 16.98 24.79
CA GLY A 133 1.62 17.31 25.49
C GLY A 133 2.77 17.58 24.54
N THR A 134 3.92 16.92 24.69
CA THR A 134 5.08 17.08 23.81
C THR A 134 5.25 15.90 22.88
N VAL A 135 6.00 16.06 21.78
CA VAL A 135 6.36 14.98 20.88
C VAL A 135 7.01 13.81 21.63
N ALA A 136 7.96 14.09 22.52
CA ALA A 136 8.60 13.07 23.35
C ALA A 136 7.59 12.29 24.22
N ALA A 137 6.65 12.98 24.85
CA ALA A 137 5.59 12.34 25.64
C ALA A 137 4.65 11.50 24.76
N GLY A 138 4.31 11.96 23.56
CA GLY A 138 3.51 11.21 22.60
C GLY A 138 4.19 9.92 22.15
N ILE A 139 5.49 9.96 21.84
CA ILE A 139 6.27 8.76 21.51
C ILE A 139 6.24 7.76 22.67
N GLN A 140 6.43 8.23 23.89
CA GLN A 140 6.37 7.36 25.09
C GLN A 140 4.98 6.73 25.28
N GLN A 141 3.91 7.51 25.05
CA GLN A 141 2.53 7.00 25.14
C GLN A 141 2.28 5.88 24.12
N VAL A 142 2.63 6.10 22.86
CA VAL A 142 2.47 5.12 21.77
C VAL A 142 3.25 3.82 22.04
N CYS A 143 4.52 3.95 22.41
CA CYS A 143 5.36 2.78 22.70
C CYS A 143 4.87 2.01 23.93
N LYS A 144 4.38 2.71 24.95
CA LYS A 144 3.82 2.09 26.15
C LYS A 144 2.55 1.29 25.85
N GLU A 145 1.68 1.78 24.97
CA GLU A 145 0.44 1.08 24.59
C GLU A 145 0.75 -0.26 23.91
N ILE A 146 1.79 -0.30 23.07
CA ILE A 146 2.23 -1.52 22.37
C ILE A 146 3.14 -2.38 23.24
N GLY A 147 3.67 -1.85 24.34
CA GLY A 147 4.55 -2.57 25.27
C GLY A 147 6.01 -2.63 24.80
N ILE A 148 6.47 -1.66 23.99
CA ILE A 148 7.86 -1.55 23.57
C ILE A 148 8.56 -0.50 24.43
N PRO A 149 9.73 -0.80 24.99
CA PRO A 149 10.47 0.17 25.78
C PRO A 149 11.02 1.30 24.90
N VAL A 150 11.05 2.51 25.47
CA VAL A 150 11.68 3.68 24.85
C VAL A 150 13.08 3.83 25.42
N GLY A 151 14.04 3.98 24.52
CA GLY A 151 15.45 4.25 24.85
C GLY A 151 15.75 5.75 24.84
N THR A 152 16.75 6.15 24.07
CA THR A 152 17.21 7.54 23.99
C THR A 152 16.35 8.34 23.03
N LEU A 153 15.83 9.46 23.52
CA LEU A 153 15.20 10.49 22.70
C LEU A 153 16.12 11.73 22.71
N PRO A 154 16.40 12.35 21.55
CA PRO A 154 17.24 13.53 21.48
C PRO A 154 16.55 14.73 22.14
N ASP A 155 17.35 15.66 22.64
CA ASP A 155 16.84 16.96 23.10
C ASP A 155 16.16 17.70 21.97
N GLY A 156 15.08 18.43 22.29
CA GLY A 156 14.34 19.25 21.35
C GLY A 156 13.10 18.58 20.72
N LEU A 157 12.64 17.43 21.24
CA LEU A 157 11.34 16.84 20.90
C LEU A 157 10.23 17.42 21.81
N ASP A 158 10.13 18.74 21.88
CA ASP A 158 9.31 19.51 22.81
C ASP A 158 8.14 20.25 22.14
N ALA A 159 7.96 20.13 20.84
CA ALA A 159 6.82 20.69 20.13
C ALA A 159 5.50 20.20 20.74
N SER A 160 4.52 21.13 20.85
CA SER A 160 3.20 20.81 21.39
C SER A 160 2.43 19.91 20.43
N VAL A 161 1.84 18.87 20.97
CA VAL A 161 1.05 17.88 20.26
C VAL A 161 -0.41 17.99 20.72
N ASP A 162 -1.32 18.01 19.73
CA ASP A 162 -2.75 17.75 19.86
C ASP A 162 -3.15 16.91 18.65
N TYR A 163 -3.03 15.59 18.80
CA TYR A 163 -3.17 14.62 17.70
C TYR A 163 -4.12 13.48 18.07
N ILE A 164 -5.06 13.21 17.19
CA ILE A 164 -5.98 12.07 17.32
C ILE A 164 -5.51 10.97 16.38
N ALA A 165 -5.05 9.88 16.97
CA ALA A 165 -4.80 8.64 16.25
C ALA A 165 -6.12 7.86 16.20
N ASP A 166 -6.66 7.60 15.01
CA ASP A 166 -7.83 6.76 14.80
C ASP A 166 -7.49 5.68 13.78
N ASP A 167 -7.34 4.45 14.27
CA ASP A 167 -7.00 3.26 13.49
C ASP A 167 -5.72 3.41 12.64
N LYS A 168 -4.72 4.13 13.16
CA LYS A 168 -3.41 4.33 12.55
C LYS A 168 -2.39 3.34 13.12
N SER A 169 -1.49 2.84 12.28
CA SER A 169 -0.36 2.04 12.79
C SER A 169 0.52 2.87 13.72
N GLY A 170 1.14 2.24 14.70
CA GLY A 170 2.06 2.92 15.60
C GLY A 170 3.19 3.66 14.87
N THR A 171 3.65 3.13 13.74
CA THR A 171 4.65 3.79 12.89
C THR A 171 4.11 5.06 12.24
N GLU A 172 2.87 5.04 11.72
CA GLU A 172 2.26 6.26 11.16
C GLU A 172 2.09 7.33 12.23
N VAL A 173 1.70 6.93 13.44
CA VAL A 173 1.58 7.86 14.57
C VAL A 173 2.93 8.44 14.95
N LEU A 174 3.98 7.62 15.07
CA LEU A 174 5.32 8.13 15.35
C LEU A 174 5.81 9.10 14.28
N ARG A 175 5.60 8.79 13.00
CA ARG A 175 5.94 9.71 11.89
C ARG A 175 5.19 11.03 12.02
N ALA A 176 3.88 10.99 12.23
CA ALA A 176 3.07 12.20 12.40
C ALA A 176 3.57 13.07 13.57
N LEU A 177 3.96 12.47 14.71
CA LEU A 177 4.54 13.17 15.83
C LEU A 177 5.89 13.83 15.47
N LEU A 178 6.76 13.11 14.75
CA LEU A 178 8.05 13.65 14.32
C LEU A 178 7.89 14.75 13.25
N ASP A 179 6.87 14.66 12.38
CA ASP A 179 6.53 15.69 11.40
C ASP A 179 6.02 16.98 12.08
N ILE A 180 5.29 16.86 13.20
CA ILE A 180 4.91 18.01 14.04
C ILE A 180 6.17 18.70 14.58
N GLN A 181 7.13 17.92 15.10
CA GLN A 181 8.40 18.48 15.58
C GLN A 181 9.18 19.17 14.46
N GLN A 182 9.31 18.51 13.31
CA GLN A 182 10.01 19.06 12.16
C GLN A 182 9.38 20.37 11.68
N THR A 183 8.04 20.46 11.68
CA THR A 183 7.32 21.69 11.33
C THR A 183 7.65 22.83 12.31
N ALA A 184 7.69 22.54 13.60
CA ALA A 184 8.07 23.49 14.62
C ALA A 184 9.55 23.92 14.48
N ASP A 185 10.45 22.99 14.20
CA ASP A 185 11.86 23.26 13.98
C ASP A 185 12.08 24.14 12.74
N LYS A 186 11.40 23.87 11.63
CA LYS A 186 11.43 24.74 10.43
C LYS A 186 10.94 26.16 10.72
N ALA A 187 9.86 26.30 11.49
CA ALA A 187 9.38 27.60 11.93
C ALA A 187 10.43 28.35 12.78
N ALA A 188 11.21 27.61 13.56
CA ALA A 188 12.34 28.12 14.34
C ALA A 188 13.63 28.25 13.53
N LYS A 189 13.61 28.08 12.21
CA LYS A 189 14.76 28.09 11.27
C LYS A 189 15.83 27.04 11.62
N LYS A 190 15.41 25.90 12.16
CA LYS A 190 16.24 24.71 12.35
C LYS A 190 15.85 23.70 11.28
N ASP A 191 16.83 23.18 10.57
CA ASP A 191 16.62 22.13 9.54
C ASP A 191 17.02 20.77 10.15
N THR A 192 16.17 20.27 11.05
CA THR A 192 16.41 19.00 11.75
C THR A 192 15.34 17.99 11.38
N TYR A 193 15.77 16.83 10.96
CA TYR A 193 14.93 15.68 10.67
C TYR A 193 15.20 14.57 11.68
N TYR A 194 14.18 13.78 11.96
CA TYR A 194 14.26 12.73 12.96
C TYR A 194 13.83 11.39 12.38
N LEU A 195 14.46 10.32 12.84
CA LEU A 195 14.14 8.95 12.43
C LEU A 195 14.05 8.04 13.67
N PRO A 196 12.99 7.24 13.80
CA PRO A 196 12.92 6.20 14.82
C PRO A 196 13.80 5.03 14.42
N VAL A 197 14.57 4.50 15.37
CA VAL A 197 15.45 3.33 15.19
C VAL A 197 15.32 2.41 16.39
N CYS A 198 15.56 1.11 16.19
CA CYS A 198 15.62 0.14 17.30
C CYS A 198 17.07 -0.07 17.70
N ILE A 199 17.42 0.21 18.95
CA ILE A 199 18.73 -0.04 19.53
C ILE A 199 18.52 -0.80 20.84
N ASN A 200 19.18 -1.94 21.01
CA ASN A 200 19.06 -2.79 22.18
C ASN A 200 17.61 -3.16 22.54
N GLY A 201 16.77 -3.43 21.52
CA GLY A 201 15.35 -3.74 21.72
C GLY A 201 14.49 -2.58 22.22
N GLN A 202 14.96 -1.34 22.07
CA GLN A 202 14.26 -0.13 22.51
C GLN A 202 14.04 0.80 21.32
N VAL A 203 12.92 1.52 21.34
CA VAL A 203 12.67 2.61 20.38
C VAL A 203 13.52 3.82 20.76
N ASN A 204 14.41 4.20 19.89
CA ASN A 204 15.21 5.41 19.98
C ASN A 204 14.84 6.35 18.83
N VAL A 205 15.13 7.61 18.98
CA VAL A 205 15.01 8.60 17.90
C VAL A 205 16.39 9.22 17.67
N ILE A 206 16.83 9.19 16.41
CA ILE A 206 18.09 9.83 16.00
C ILE A 206 17.82 11.06 15.15
N LYS A 207 18.78 11.99 15.12
CA LYS A 207 18.76 13.08 14.14
C LYS A 207 19.25 12.52 12.80
N LYS A 208 18.43 12.65 11.76
CA LYS A 208 18.80 12.22 10.41
C LYS A 208 19.98 13.05 9.89
N GLY A 209 20.96 12.39 9.32
CA GLY A 209 22.03 13.04 8.59
C GLY A 209 23.32 13.26 9.39
N GLU A 210 23.43 12.69 10.58
CA GLU A 210 24.70 12.68 11.29
C GLU A 210 25.76 11.94 10.45
N LEU A 211 26.92 12.59 10.26
CA LEU A 211 27.97 12.04 9.42
C LEU A 211 28.66 10.86 10.11
N VAL A 212 28.81 9.75 9.41
CA VAL A 212 29.62 8.62 9.87
C VAL A 212 31.06 9.06 9.98
N ASP A 213 31.59 9.06 11.21
CA ASP A 213 32.94 9.54 11.49
C ASP A 213 34.01 8.68 10.83
N GLY A 214 35.01 9.34 10.26
CA GLY A 214 36.16 8.71 9.67
C GLY A 214 35.89 7.86 8.41
N TYR A 215 34.67 7.88 7.86
CA TYR A 215 34.34 7.14 6.65
C TYR A 215 34.19 8.06 5.42
N VAL A 216 34.93 7.72 4.36
CA VAL A 216 34.79 8.33 3.04
C VAL A 216 34.79 7.20 2.00
N ALA A 217 33.77 7.15 1.16
CA ALA A 217 33.67 6.19 0.08
C ALA A 217 34.55 6.62 -1.10
N THR A 218 35.50 5.79 -1.49
CA THR A 218 36.39 6.01 -2.64
C THR A 218 36.72 4.71 -3.34
N ALA A 219 36.83 4.72 -4.68
CA ALA A 219 37.17 3.54 -5.51
C ALA A 219 38.52 2.94 -5.12
N ASP A 220 39.47 3.78 -4.72
CA ASP A 220 40.82 3.33 -4.39
C ASP A 220 40.91 2.53 -3.08
N THR A 221 39.88 2.60 -2.23
CA THR A 221 39.96 2.03 -0.88
C THR A 221 38.83 1.06 -0.53
N ASN A 222 37.57 1.45 -0.72
CA ASN A 222 36.44 0.72 -0.13
C ASN A 222 35.19 0.66 -0.98
N THR A 223 35.15 1.30 -2.16
CA THR A 223 33.99 1.31 -3.07
C THR A 223 34.25 0.37 -4.24
N PHE A 224 33.29 -0.50 -4.53
CA PHE A 224 33.35 -1.40 -5.69
C PHE A 224 32.68 -0.78 -6.91
N SER A 225 31.54 -0.12 -6.71
CA SER A 225 30.80 0.58 -7.75
C SER A 225 29.89 1.63 -7.15
N THR A 226 29.65 2.68 -7.91
CA THR A 226 28.58 3.66 -7.71
C THR A 226 27.69 3.68 -8.93
N GLU A 227 26.42 3.93 -8.73
CA GLU A 227 25.43 4.06 -9.77
C GLU A 227 24.58 5.31 -9.47
N HIS A 228 24.34 6.09 -10.51
CA HIS A 228 23.41 7.21 -10.48
C HIS A 228 22.43 7.04 -11.64
N SER A 229 21.15 7.10 -11.35
CA SER A 229 20.08 6.93 -12.34
C SER A 229 19.00 7.98 -12.15
N GLU A 230 18.54 8.51 -13.29
CA GLU A 230 17.42 9.44 -13.34
C GLU A 230 16.31 8.82 -14.18
N SER A 231 15.06 8.93 -13.73
CA SER A 231 13.91 8.40 -14.46
C SER A 231 12.68 9.29 -14.30
N ILE A 232 11.98 9.45 -15.42
CA ILE A 232 10.68 10.12 -15.50
C ILE A 232 9.54 9.15 -15.85
N GLU A 233 9.79 7.83 -15.77
CA GLU A 233 8.77 6.81 -16.11
C GLU A 233 7.52 6.92 -15.24
N ASP A 234 7.69 7.26 -13.97
CA ASP A 234 6.59 7.43 -13.01
C ASP A 234 6.19 8.89 -12.79
N LEU A 235 6.76 9.82 -13.56
CA LEU A 235 6.51 11.26 -13.43
C LEU A 235 5.01 11.56 -13.48
N VAL A 236 4.54 12.41 -12.58
CA VAL A 236 3.21 13.01 -12.60
C VAL A 236 3.34 14.47 -12.24
N ASN A 237 3.27 15.35 -13.21
CA ASN A 237 3.47 16.78 -13.01
C ASN A 237 2.18 17.61 -13.05
N ARG A 238 1.03 16.95 -13.29
CA ARG A 238 -0.27 17.59 -13.18
C ARG A 238 -1.30 16.67 -12.56
N ILE A 239 -2.09 17.21 -11.63
CA ILE A 239 -3.25 16.54 -11.04
C ILE A 239 -4.50 17.38 -11.32
N LYS A 240 -5.53 16.74 -11.84
CA LYS A 240 -6.89 17.31 -11.89
C LYS A 240 -7.71 16.71 -10.75
N ALA A 241 -8.08 17.54 -9.78
CA ALA A 241 -8.99 17.14 -8.71
C ALA A 241 -10.44 17.33 -9.19
N VAL A 242 -11.18 16.23 -9.20
CA VAL A 242 -12.57 16.19 -9.67
C VAL A 242 -13.52 15.79 -8.54
N ASP A 243 -14.75 16.31 -8.61
CA ASP A 243 -15.83 15.96 -7.70
C ASP A 243 -16.55 14.65 -8.12
N ASP A 244 -17.63 14.32 -7.44
CA ASP A 244 -18.46 13.14 -7.74
C ASP A 244 -19.13 13.18 -9.12
N ASN A 245 -19.27 14.36 -9.71
CA ASN A 245 -19.85 14.54 -11.04
C ASN A 245 -18.79 14.54 -12.15
N GLY A 246 -17.51 14.41 -11.78
CA GLY A 246 -16.38 14.50 -12.71
C GLY A 246 -16.03 15.96 -13.11
N THR A 247 -16.61 16.97 -12.43
CA THR A 247 -16.28 18.37 -12.64
C THR A 247 -14.89 18.65 -12.11
N ILE A 248 -14.03 19.29 -12.90
CA ILE A 248 -12.71 19.72 -12.45
C ILE A 248 -12.91 20.87 -11.46
N CYS A 249 -12.60 20.62 -10.19
CA CYS A 249 -12.69 21.62 -9.14
C CYS A 249 -11.37 22.36 -8.96
N GLN A 250 -10.25 21.63 -9.00
CA GLN A 250 -8.91 22.17 -8.81
C GLN A 250 -7.93 21.50 -9.74
N MET A 251 -6.87 22.21 -10.07
CA MET A 251 -5.74 21.67 -10.83
C MET A 251 -4.44 22.07 -10.17
N PHE A 252 -3.53 21.11 -10.04
CA PHE A 252 -2.20 21.30 -9.46
C PHE A 252 -1.16 20.96 -10.52
N THR A 253 -0.24 21.87 -10.81
CA THR A 253 0.76 21.70 -11.87
C THR A 253 2.12 22.14 -11.38
N ILE A 254 3.16 21.34 -11.67
CA ILE A 254 4.57 21.72 -11.57
C ILE A 254 5.00 22.18 -12.96
N ASN A 255 4.95 23.48 -13.22
CA ASN A 255 5.18 24.04 -14.54
C ASN A 255 6.58 23.80 -15.08
N ASP A 256 7.59 23.82 -14.23
CA ASP A 256 8.98 23.53 -14.62
C ASP A 256 9.11 22.10 -15.12
N ASP A 257 8.52 21.13 -14.41
CA ASP A 257 8.54 19.73 -14.83
C ASP A 257 7.74 19.54 -16.15
N VAL A 258 6.63 20.27 -16.34
CA VAL A 258 5.88 20.25 -17.62
C VAL A 258 6.72 20.82 -18.75
N THR A 259 7.47 21.88 -18.49
CA THR A 259 8.33 22.52 -19.50
C THR A 259 9.49 21.61 -19.90
N HIS A 260 10.12 20.93 -18.92
CA HIS A 260 11.29 20.09 -19.18
C HIS A 260 10.94 18.71 -19.76
N TYR A 261 9.84 18.08 -19.27
CA TYR A 261 9.55 16.67 -19.52
C TYR A 261 8.25 16.44 -20.29
N GLY A 262 7.51 17.49 -20.61
CA GLY A 262 6.16 17.36 -21.14
C GLY A 262 5.13 17.09 -20.05
N MET A 263 3.84 17.08 -20.42
CA MET A 263 2.74 16.96 -19.48
C MET A 263 2.35 15.50 -19.27
N ILE A 264 2.45 15.03 -18.03
CA ILE A 264 1.94 13.74 -17.57
C ILE A 264 0.93 14.00 -16.45
N GLN A 265 -0.33 13.63 -16.71
CA GLN A 265 -1.47 14.04 -15.89
C GLN A 265 -2.17 12.84 -15.28
N LYS A 266 -2.59 12.95 -14.01
CA LYS A 266 -3.53 12.04 -13.33
C LYS A 266 -4.76 12.78 -12.85
N ILE A 267 -5.81 12.02 -12.57
CA ILE A 267 -7.06 12.51 -11.99
C ILE A 267 -7.11 12.05 -10.54
N TYR A 268 -7.35 13.00 -9.63
CA TYR A 268 -7.64 12.73 -8.23
C TYR A 268 -9.14 12.93 -7.98
N LYS A 269 -9.83 11.89 -7.51
CA LYS A 269 -11.23 11.98 -7.11
C LYS A 269 -11.30 12.51 -5.68
N MET A 270 -11.86 13.70 -5.50
CA MET A 270 -12.01 14.34 -4.20
C MET A 270 -12.92 13.51 -3.29
N GLN A 271 -12.56 13.44 -2.02
CA GLN A 271 -13.36 12.74 -1.02
C GLN A 271 -14.34 13.70 -0.36
N PRO A 272 -15.60 13.27 -0.11
CA PRO A 272 -16.57 14.08 0.61
C PRO A 272 -16.12 14.32 2.06
N PRO A 273 -16.48 15.46 2.67
CA PRO A 273 -16.24 15.68 4.08
C PRO A 273 -16.98 14.61 4.90
N LYS A 274 -16.31 14.06 5.89
CA LYS A 274 -16.90 13.11 6.84
C LYS A 274 -17.35 13.86 8.10
N PRO A 275 -18.39 13.38 8.84
CA PRO A 275 -18.92 14.09 9.99
C PRO A 275 -17.90 14.43 11.08
N ASP A 276 -16.87 13.58 11.24
CA ASP A 276 -15.89 13.67 12.32
C ASP A 276 -14.43 13.75 11.82
N GLU A 277 -14.21 13.96 10.51
CA GLU A 277 -12.87 13.99 9.91
C GLU A 277 -12.74 15.13 8.90
N THR A 278 -11.73 15.97 9.07
CA THR A 278 -11.38 16.99 8.07
C THR A 278 -10.65 16.33 6.91
N VAL A 279 -11.31 16.19 5.77
CA VAL A 279 -10.67 15.67 4.55
C VAL A 279 -9.95 16.81 3.84
N ASP A 280 -8.62 16.79 3.86
CA ASP A 280 -7.80 17.74 3.11
C ASP A 280 -7.52 17.20 1.70
N ASN A 281 -8.46 17.47 0.79
CA ASN A 281 -8.35 17.08 -0.62
C ASN A 281 -7.20 17.78 -1.35
N VAL A 282 -6.78 18.95 -0.91
CA VAL A 282 -5.67 19.71 -1.51
C VAL A 282 -4.35 19.01 -1.25
N THR A 283 -4.08 18.71 0.02
CA THR A 283 -2.86 17.96 0.39
C THR A 283 -2.85 16.57 -0.22
N ALA A 284 -3.97 15.86 -0.21
CA ALA A 284 -4.06 14.51 -0.80
C ALA A 284 -3.86 14.52 -2.32
N ALA A 285 -4.36 15.53 -3.03
CA ALA A 285 -4.13 15.68 -4.47
C ALA A 285 -2.66 16.03 -4.77
N LYS A 286 -2.08 16.98 -4.04
CA LYS A 286 -0.67 17.37 -4.19
C LYS A 286 0.30 16.21 -3.92
N ALA A 287 -0.03 15.34 -2.97
CA ALA A 287 0.76 14.15 -2.65
C ALA A 287 0.82 13.12 -3.79
N GLN A 288 -0.05 13.23 -4.81
CA GLN A 288 0.01 12.37 -6.00
C GLN A 288 0.91 12.91 -7.13
N LEU A 289 1.46 14.11 -6.97
CA LEU A 289 2.50 14.60 -7.86
C LEU A 289 3.78 13.80 -7.61
N VAL A 290 4.38 13.30 -8.66
CA VAL A 290 5.63 12.53 -8.62
C VAL A 290 6.62 13.23 -9.52
N ARG A 291 7.77 13.58 -8.96
CA ARG A 291 8.86 14.24 -9.69
C ARG A 291 9.81 13.25 -10.35
N LEU A 292 10.79 13.78 -11.05
CA LEU A 292 11.97 13.05 -11.50
C LEU A 292 12.48 12.17 -10.35
N LYS A 293 12.60 10.88 -10.61
CA LYS A 293 13.23 9.93 -9.70
C LYS A 293 14.73 10.01 -9.92
N ASP A 294 15.43 10.52 -8.93
CA ASP A 294 16.88 10.59 -8.86
C ASP A 294 17.35 9.59 -7.79
N GLU A 295 18.04 8.56 -8.21
CA GLU A 295 18.52 7.50 -7.32
C GLU A 295 20.02 7.31 -7.47
N SER A 296 20.71 7.40 -6.37
CA SER A 296 22.13 7.09 -6.26
C SER A 296 22.32 5.86 -5.40
N SER A 297 23.22 4.99 -5.79
CA SER A 297 23.58 3.82 -5.02
C SER A 297 25.08 3.56 -5.00
N MET A 298 25.52 2.82 -4.00
CA MET A 298 26.91 2.47 -3.79
C MET A 298 27.01 1.03 -3.29
N LYS A 299 27.99 0.29 -3.82
CA LYS A 299 28.43 -0.99 -3.28
C LYS A 299 29.87 -0.90 -2.84
N GLY A 300 30.19 -1.47 -1.67
CA GLY A 300 31.55 -1.38 -1.15
C GLY A 300 31.85 -2.36 -0.02
N LEU A 301 33.05 -2.22 0.52
CA LEU A 301 33.44 -2.90 1.75
C LEU A 301 32.57 -2.41 2.91
N GLY A 302 32.12 -3.33 3.74
CA GLY A 302 31.17 -3.03 4.81
C GLY A 302 31.77 -2.20 5.93
N ASN A 303 31.01 -1.20 6.37
CA ASN A 303 31.23 -0.49 7.64
C ASN A 303 29.89 -0.50 8.39
N VAL A 304 29.84 -1.12 9.56
CA VAL A 304 28.62 -1.29 10.37
C VAL A 304 27.97 0.01 10.84
N GLN A 305 28.67 1.13 10.73
CA GLN A 305 28.14 2.46 11.05
C GLN A 305 27.38 3.09 9.87
N CYS A 306 27.58 2.58 8.64
CA CYS A 306 26.92 3.11 7.45
C CYS A 306 25.49 2.56 7.35
N ILE A 307 24.61 3.00 8.22
CA ILE A 307 23.21 2.55 8.30
C ILE A 307 22.23 3.69 7.97
N THR A 308 21.03 3.29 7.60
CA THR A 308 19.90 4.20 7.30
C THR A 308 19.74 5.29 8.35
N GLY A 309 19.62 6.53 7.89
CA GLY A 309 19.47 7.72 8.73
C GLY A 309 20.76 8.49 8.98
N TYR A 310 21.92 7.87 8.80
CA TYR A 310 23.22 8.56 8.84
C TYR A 310 23.61 9.10 7.46
N SER A 311 24.71 9.84 7.41
CA SER A 311 25.28 10.39 6.18
C SER A 311 26.71 9.91 5.97
N ILE A 312 27.11 9.83 4.70
CA ILE A 312 28.49 9.53 4.29
C ILE A 312 29.00 10.54 3.29
N LYS A 313 30.31 10.68 3.22
CA LYS A 313 31.01 11.37 2.12
C LYS A 313 31.35 10.35 1.05
N VAL A 314 31.06 10.71 -0.20
CA VAL A 314 31.44 9.94 -1.39
C VAL A 314 32.36 10.80 -2.26
N GLN A 315 33.44 10.21 -2.76
CA GLN A 315 34.42 10.84 -3.64
C GLN A 315 34.69 9.90 -4.82
N GLU A 316 33.72 9.83 -5.71
CA GLU A 316 33.75 9.03 -6.94
C GLU A 316 33.54 9.94 -8.16
N GLU A 317 33.97 9.48 -9.34
CA GLU A 317 33.87 10.25 -10.58
C GLU A 317 32.43 10.69 -10.87
N GLN A 318 31.47 9.79 -10.71
CA GLN A 318 30.05 10.03 -11.01
C GLN A 318 29.23 10.46 -9.79
N LEU A 319 29.78 10.34 -8.58
CA LEU A 319 29.06 10.58 -7.34
C LEU A 319 29.97 11.23 -6.31
N THR A 320 29.94 12.55 -6.22
CA THR A 320 30.78 13.30 -5.28
C THR A 320 29.95 14.22 -4.40
N GLY A 321 30.11 14.10 -3.09
CA GLY A 321 29.39 14.96 -2.13
C GLY A 321 29.12 14.27 -0.80
N THR A 322 28.16 14.82 -0.06
CA THR A 322 27.63 14.23 1.18
C THR A 322 26.22 13.70 0.89
N PHE A 323 25.96 12.48 1.30
CA PHE A 323 24.70 11.78 1.00
C PHE A 323 24.10 11.20 2.27
N TYR A 324 22.77 11.30 2.41
CA TYR A 324 22.02 10.50 3.37
C TYR A 324 21.96 9.04 2.89
N ILE A 325 22.08 8.11 3.82
CA ILE A 325 21.82 6.69 3.59
C ILE A 325 20.31 6.49 3.74
N LYS A 326 19.63 6.31 2.59
CA LYS A 326 18.18 6.08 2.51
C LYS A 326 17.83 4.64 2.85
N SER A 327 18.64 3.71 2.35
CA SER A 327 18.57 2.29 2.72
C SER A 327 19.96 1.69 2.71
N ASP A 328 20.12 0.65 3.52
CA ASP A 328 21.37 -0.11 3.62
C ASP A 328 21.08 -1.61 3.64
N THR A 329 22.00 -2.38 3.06
CA THR A 329 22.09 -3.84 3.21
C THR A 329 23.53 -4.23 3.45
N HIS A 330 23.80 -4.80 4.61
CA HIS A 330 25.10 -5.34 5.00
C HIS A 330 25.09 -6.85 4.80
N ASN A 331 25.94 -7.32 3.91
CA ASN A 331 26.08 -8.74 3.59
C ASN A 331 27.34 -9.31 4.23
N PHE A 332 27.18 -10.40 4.96
CA PHE A 332 28.29 -11.13 5.58
C PHE A 332 28.32 -12.55 5.03
N GLU A 333 29.31 -12.82 4.20
CA GLU A 333 29.49 -14.12 3.56
C GLU A 333 30.99 -14.43 3.46
N ASN A 334 31.38 -15.66 3.80
CA ASN A 334 32.79 -16.13 3.71
C ASN A 334 33.79 -15.23 4.47
N ASN A 335 33.40 -14.70 5.62
CA ASN A 335 34.16 -13.72 6.42
C ASN A 335 34.42 -12.37 5.72
N VAL A 336 33.71 -12.09 4.66
CA VAL A 336 33.75 -10.78 3.99
C VAL A 336 32.48 -10.02 4.34
N HIS A 337 32.65 -8.75 4.74
CA HIS A 337 31.58 -7.82 4.96
C HIS A 337 31.51 -6.85 3.79
N THR A 338 30.39 -6.84 3.07
CA THR A 338 30.10 -5.88 2.02
C THR A 338 28.82 -5.13 2.35
N MET A 339 28.62 -3.97 1.77
CA MET A 339 27.40 -3.19 1.91
C MET A 339 26.92 -2.65 0.58
N ASP A 340 25.59 -2.59 0.45
CA ASP A 340 24.86 -1.95 -0.62
C ASP A 340 24.07 -0.79 0.00
N LEU A 341 24.28 0.43 -0.45
CA LEU A 341 23.64 1.63 0.05
C LEU A 341 22.84 2.31 -1.05
N THR A 342 21.60 2.71 -0.73
CA THR A 342 20.85 3.70 -1.53
C THR A 342 21.06 5.06 -0.88
N LEU A 343 21.41 6.04 -1.69
CA LEU A 343 21.88 7.34 -1.23
C LEU A 343 20.94 8.45 -1.71
N GLU A 344 20.80 9.50 -0.89
CA GLU A 344 20.07 10.72 -1.19
C GLU A 344 21.00 11.89 -0.99
N TYR A 345 21.16 12.75 -1.99
CA TYR A 345 22.13 13.85 -1.97
C TYR A 345 21.80 14.93 -0.92
N ILE A 346 22.82 15.44 -0.24
CA ILE A 346 22.79 16.62 0.61
C ILE A 346 23.81 17.62 0.05
N PRO A 347 23.59 18.89 -0.03
CA PRO A 347 22.65 19.76 0.68
C PRO A 347 21.44 20.20 -0.12
N ASP A 348 21.41 19.91 -1.39
CA ASP A 348 20.31 20.39 -2.21
C ASP A 348 19.06 19.58 -1.94
N GLN A 349 18.41 19.88 -0.79
CA GLN A 349 16.96 19.74 -0.78
C GLN A 349 16.50 20.52 -2.01
N PRO A 350 16.05 19.86 -3.12
CA PRO A 350 15.53 20.61 -4.24
C PRO A 350 14.48 21.54 -3.67
N GLU A 351 14.59 22.84 -3.98
CA GLU A 351 13.54 23.80 -3.60
C GLU A 351 12.22 23.11 -3.89
N GLN A 352 11.34 23.09 -2.89
CA GLN A 352 10.02 22.47 -3.07
C GLN A 352 9.45 23.11 -4.33
N PRO A 353 9.10 22.32 -5.37
CA PRO A 353 8.69 22.88 -6.63
C PRO A 353 7.50 23.80 -6.41
N GLU A 354 7.47 24.91 -7.09
CA GLU A 354 6.30 25.77 -7.09
C GLU A 354 5.16 24.97 -7.74
N ILE A 355 4.17 24.63 -6.94
CA ILE A 355 2.96 23.94 -7.42
C ILE A 355 1.93 25.03 -7.71
N GLU A 356 1.72 25.31 -8.99
CA GLU A 356 0.61 26.16 -9.39
C GLU A 356 -0.72 25.47 -9.05
N GLN A 357 -1.57 26.17 -8.33
CA GLN A 357 -2.92 25.74 -8.01
C GLN A 357 -3.92 26.64 -8.73
N VAL A 358 -4.80 26.04 -9.51
CA VAL A 358 -5.91 26.75 -10.16
C VAL A 358 -7.22 26.19 -9.66
N ASP A 359 -8.05 27.05 -9.11
CA ASP A 359 -9.41 26.71 -8.65
C ASP A 359 -10.41 27.02 -9.77
N TYR A 360 -11.26 26.05 -10.11
CA TYR A 360 -12.27 26.17 -11.17
C TYR A 360 -13.69 26.21 -10.62
N ALA A 361 -14.03 25.30 -9.73
CA ALA A 361 -15.38 25.18 -9.17
C ALA A 361 -15.34 24.64 -7.74
N ALA A 362 -16.37 24.98 -6.96
CA ALA A 362 -16.57 24.32 -5.67
C ALA A 362 -16.94 22.84 -5.89
N PRO A 363 -16.36 21.91 -5.11
CA PRO A 363 -16.66 20.50 -5.27
C PRO A 363 -18.11 20.18 -4.85
N VAL A 364 -18.79 19.38 -5.66
CA VAL A 364 -20.11 18.84 -5.36
C VAL A 364 -19.95 17.40 -4.94
N PHE A 365 -20.28 17.11 -3.68
CA PHE A 365 -20.31 15.76 -3.15
C PHE A 365 -21.77 15.32 -3.08
N ASN A 366 -22.10 14.32 -3.88
CA ASN A 366 -23.44 13.75 -3.87
C ASN A 366 -23.58 12.88 -2.62
N SER A 367 -24.45 13.28 -1.69
CA SER A 367 -24.85 12.39 -0.60
C SER A 367 -25.49 11.14 -1.20
N SER A 368 -25.46 10.02 -0.47
CA SER A 368 -26.19 8.82 -0.91
C SER A 368 -27.68 9.10 -1.16
N LYS A 369 -28.21 10.13 -0.53
CA LYS A 369 -29.57 10.63 -0.71
C LYS A 369 -29.67 11.52 -1.96
N ASP A 370 -28.69 12.39 -2.21
CA ASP A 370 -28.61 13.25 -3.41
C ASP A 370 -28.28 12.44 -4.66
N ARG A 371 -27.53 11.33 -4.52
CA ARG A 371 -27.35 10.35 -5.61
C ARG A 371 -28.66 9.72 -6.03
N MET A 372 -29.60 9.52 -5.12
CA MET A 372 -30.95 9.07 -5.45
C MET A 372 -31.83 10.24 -5.98
N GLU A 373 -31.69 11.45 -5.45
CA GLU A 373 -32.51 12.59 -5.84
C GLU A 373 -32.07 13.23 -7.17
N ASN A 374 -30.77 13.33 -7.47
CA ASN A 374 -30.28 13.79 -8.77
C ASN A 374 -30.53 12.77 -9.90
N LYS A 375 -30.76 11.50 -9.57
CA LYS A 375 -31.22 10.49 -10.51
C LYS A 375 -32.73 10.57 -10.78
N GLN A 376 -33.49 11.29 -9.99
CA GLN A 376 -34.91 11.62 -10.23
C GLN A 376 -35.13 12.74 -11.26
N GLY A 377 -34.08 13.43 -11.71
CA GLY A 377 -34.17 14.44 -12.78
C GLY A 377 -34.25 13.86 -14.20
N ILE A 378 -34.13 12.56 -14.39
CA ILE A 378 -34.45 11.88 -15.66
C ILE A 378 -35.88 11.40 -15.52
N SER A 379 -36.81 12.24 -15.97
CA SER A 379 -38.23 12.05 -15.79
C SER A 379 -38.81 10.88 -16.60
N ASN A 380 -39.72 10.21 -15.99
CA ASN A 380 -40.64 9.20 -16.42
C ASN A 380 -41.35 9.50 -17.76
N GLY A 381 -40.95 8.76 -18.81
CA GLY A 381 -41.72 8.74 -20.04
C GLY A 381 -41.11 7.81 -21.10
N SER A 382 -41.94 7.19 -21.90
CA SER A 382 -41.51 6.34 -23.01
C SER A 382 -40.57 7.05 -24.01
N ALA A 383 -40.68 8.37 -24.08
CA ALA A 383 -39.80 9.23 -24.90
C ALA A 383 -38.33 9.23 -24.41
N ASP A 384 -38.12 9.10 -23.10
CA ASP A 384 -36.79 9.11 -22.50
C ASP A 384 -36.05 7.79 -22.72
N VAL A 385 -36.78 6.69 -22.73
CA VAL A 385 -36.20 5.35 -23.03
C VAL A 385 -35.72 5.27 -24.47
N ASP A 386 -36.52 5.80 -25.42
CA ASP A 386 -36.15 5.83 -26.84
C ASP A 386 -34.93 6.70 -27.11
N ALA A 387 -34.92 7.91 -26.56
CA ALA A 387 -33.81 8.83 -26.67
C ALA A 387 -32.55 8.28 -25.98
N GLY A 388 -32.71 7.69 -24.80
CA GLY A 388 -31.62 7.12 -24.02
C GLY A 388 -31.00 5.91 -24.69
N ILE A 389 -31.78 4.96 -25.23
CA ILE A 389 -31.24 3.81 -26.00
C ILE A 389 -30.48 4.32 -27.22
N SER A 390 -31.03 5.30 -27.96
CA SER A 390 -30.36 5.88 -29.13
C SER A 390 -29.01 6.49 -28.74
N ALA A 391 -28.98 7.32 -27.71
CA ALA A 391 -27.76 7.94 -27.21
C ALA A 391 -26.73 6.92 -26.70
N GLY A 392 -27.19 5.88 -25.99
CA GLY A 392 -26.33 4.79 -25.53
C GLY A 392 -25.77 3.97 -26.70
N TRP A 393 -26.56 3.73 -27.72
CA TRP A 393 -26.09 3.06 -28.94
C TRP A 393 -25.12 3.92 -29.74
N ASP A 394 -25.38 5.21 -29.87
CA ASP A 394 -24.45 6.15 -30.53
C ASP A 394 -23.10 6.20 -29.83
N ALA A 395 -23.10 6.06 -28.50
CA ALA A 395 -21.88 6.06 -27.70
C ALA A 395 -21.11 4.71 -27.74
N TRP A 396 -21.81 3.57 -27.75
CA TRP A 396 -21.22 2.25 -27.52
C TRP A 396 -21.50 1.23 -28.62
N GLY A 397 -22.29 1.55 -29.63
CA GLY A 397 -22.63 0.65 -30.74
C GLY A 397 -21.45 0.40 -31.67
N GLY A 398 -21.29 -0.84 -32.11
CA GLY A 398 -20.21 -1.23 -33.02
C GLY A 398 -18.82 -1.25 -32.40
N GLN A 399 -18.69 -1.13 -31.06
CA GLN A 399 -17.41 -1.09 -30.36
C GLN A 399 -17.11 -2.42 -29.64
N THR A 400 -15.86 -2.66 -29.36
CA THR A 400 -15.43 -3.76 -28.46
C THR A 400 -15.50 -3.26 -27.01
N MET A 401 -16.08 -4.04 -26.14
CA MET A 401 -16.09 -3.76 -24.69
C MET A 401 -14.74 -4.09 -24.06
N ASP A 402 -14.42 -3.48 -22.92
CA ASP A 402 -13.16 -3.71 -22.21
C ASP A 402 -12.99 -5.18 -21.80
N ASN A 403 -14.11 -5.86 -21.45
CA ASN A 403 -14.13 -7.31 -21.17
C ASN A 403 -14.29 -8.17 -22.45
N GLY A 404 -14.16 -7.58 -23.62
CA GLY A 404 -14.14 -8.28 -24.89
C GLY A 404 -15.38 -9.15 -25.10
N ARG A 405 -15.17 -10.46 -25.29
CA ARG A 405 -16.25 -11.42 -25.58
C ARG A 405 -17.23 -11.60 -24.43
N GLU A 406 -16.81 -11.35 -23.20
CA GLU A 406 -17.61 -11.47 -21.98
C GLU A 406 -18.26 -10.15 -21.56
N GLY A 407 -18.15 -9.10 -22.37
CA GLY A 407 -18.63 -7.75 -22.10
C GLY A 407 -20.14 -7.53 -22.25
N CYS A 408 -21.01 -8.55 -22.12
CA CYS A 408 -22.46 -8.40 -22.29
C CYS A 408 -23.08 -7.54 -21.17
N ALA A 409 -22.81 -7.83 -19.91
CA ALA A 409 -23.29 -7.02 -18.79
C ALA A 409 -22.65 -5.62 -18.78
N GLU A 410 -21.38 -5.51 -19.14
CA GLU A 410 -20.69 -4.24 -19.31
C GLU A 410 -21.39 -3.33 -20.35
N PHE A 411 -21.70 -3.87 -21.53
CA PHE A 411 -22.42 -3.14 -22.56
C PHE A 411 -23.82 -2.72 -22.09
N VAL A 412 -24.57 -3.65 -21.51
CA VAL A 412 -25.92 -3.38 -21.01
C VAL A 412 -25.90 -2.27 -19.95
N GLY A 413 -24.96 -2.30 -19.00
CA GLY A 413 -24.76 -1.25 -18.03
C GLY A 413 -24.40 0.10 -18.68
N LYS A 414 -23.36 0.12 -19.54
CA LYS A 414 -22.89 1.32 -20.22
C LYS A 414 -23.95 1.93 -21.14
N CYS A 415 -24.58 1.15 -22.01
CA CYS A 415 -25.63 1.59 -22.92
C CYS A 415 -26.91 1.97 -22.19
N GLY A 416 -27.34 1.15 -21.23
CA GLY A 416 -28.56 1.36 -20.46
C GLY A 416 -28.49 2.52 -19.47
N SER A 417 -27.27 2.98 -19.11
CA SER A 417 -27.08 4.12 -18.20
C SER A 417 -27.71 5.41 -18.69
N TYR A 418 -27.98 5.52 -19.98
CA TYR A 418 -28.58 6.70 -20.60
C TYR A 418 -30.10 6.83 -20.36
N TYR A 419 -30.77 5.74 -19.92
CA TYR A 419 -32.23 5.79 -19.67
C TYR A 419 -32.67 5.09 -18.38
N SER A 420 -31.88 4.19 -17.82
CA SER A 420 -32.23 3.40 -16.64
C SER A 420 -31.36 3.75 -15.44
N PRO A 421 -31.95 4.25 -14.33
CA PRO A 421 -31.22 4.50 -13.09
C PRO A 421 -30.54 3.24 -12.54
N PHE A 422 -31.17 2.07 -12.67
CA PHE A 422 -30.59 0.79 -12.28
C PHE A 422 -29.34 0.48 -13.11
N LEU A 423 -29.44 0.51 -14.44
CA LEU A 423 -28.31 0.22 -15.32
C LEU A 423 -27.18 1.25 -15.19
N ALA A 424 -27.52 2.51 -14.88
CA ALA A 424 -26.52 3.53 -14.56
C ALA A 424 -25.77 3.20 -13.26
N GLN A 425 -26.44 2.62 -12.27
CA GLN A 425 -25.81 2.15 -11.05
C GLN A 425 -24.88 0.96 -11.32
N GLU A 426 -25.33 -0.03 -12.12
CA GLU A 426 -24.53 -1.16 -12.54
C GLU A 426 -23.23 -0.73 -13.25
N ALA A 427 -23.35 0.20 -14.21
CA ALA A 427 -22.19 0.75 -14.90
C ALA A 427 -21.23 1.48 -13.96
N ASN A 428 -21.76 2.30 -13.02
CA ASN A 428 -20.96 3.04 -12.04
C ASN A 428 -20.26 2.11 -11.02
N ASN A 429 -20.89 0.98 -10.69
CA ASN A 429 -20.33 -0.04 -9.81
C ASN A 429 -19.33 -0.95 -10.54
N GLY A 430 -19.19 -0.80 -11.87
CA GLY A 430 -18.31 -1.64 -12.69
C GLY A 430 -18.79 -3.08 -12.80
N VAL A 431 -20.10 -3.31 -12.77
CA VAL A 431 -20.67 -4.65 -12.93
C VAL A 431 -20.49 -5.12 -14.37
N VAL A 432 -19.73 -6.20 -14.54
CA VAL A 432 -19.36 -6.78 -15.83
C VAL A 432 -19.79 -8.25 -15.95
N TYR A 433 -20.37 -8.80 -14.87
CA TYR A 433 -20.76 -10.20 -14.77
C TYR A 433 -22.27 -10.35 -14.69
N CYS A 434 -22.87 -11.14 -15.59
CA CYS A 434 -24.31 -11.28 -15.71
C CYS A 434 -25.02 -11.77 -14.45
N PRO A 435 -24.55 -12.81 -13.74
CA PRO A 435 -25.18 -13.24 -12.48
C PRO A 435 -25.18 -12.15 -11.40
N THR A 436 -24.18 -11.26 -11.35
CA THR A 436 -24.17 -10.13 -10.43
C THR A 436 -25.26 -9.13 -10.78
N MET A 437 -25.38 -8.74 -12.05
CA MET A 437 -26.45 -7.84 -12.51
C MET A 437 -27.83 -8.39 -12.23
N VAL A 438 -28.04 -9.72 -12.41
CA VAL A 438 -29.33 -10.37 -12.12
C VAL A 438 -29.61 -10.38 -10.62
N ALA A 439 -28.64 -10.67 -9.76
CA ALA A 439 -28.80 -10.64 -8.31
C ALA A 439 -29.10 -9.23 -7.79
N ASP A 440 -28.43 -8.22 -8.34
CA ASP A 440 -28.68 -6.81 -7.99
C ASP A 440 -30.07 -6.34 -8.46
N ALA A 441 -30.54 -6.83 -9.62
CA ALA A 441 -31.90 -6.59 -10.10
C ALA A 441 -32.96 -7.26 -9.23
N ASP A 442 -32.72 -8.46 -8.73
CA ASP A 442 -33.61 -9.14 -7.78
C ASP A 442 -33.69 -8.38 -6.46
N ALA A 443 -32.55 -7.99 -5.91
CA ALA A 443 -32.48 -7.15 -4.71
C ALA A 443 -33.18 -5.80 -4.87
N ALA A 444 -33.19 -5.24 -6.08
CA ALA A 444 -33.87 -4.00 -6.42
C ALA A 444 -35.39 -4.19 -6.72
N GLY A 445 -35.88 -5.43 -6.71
CA GLY A 445 -37.26 -5.76 -7.07
C GLY A 445 -37.62 -5.53 -8.54
N LEU A 446 -36.61 -5.57 -9.42
CA LEU A 446 -36.75 -5.36 -10.87
C LEU A 446 -36.75 -6.67 -11.66
N LEU A 447 -36.43 -7.80 -11.03
CA LEU A 447 -36.36 -9.08 -11.69
C LEU A 447 -37.77 -9.67 -11.88
N SER A 448 -38.04 -10.21 -13.07
CA SER A 448 -39.30 -10.92 -13.42
C SER A 448 -39.01 -12.24 -14.12
N TYR A 449 -39.70 -13.27 -13.72
CA TYR A 449 -39.73 -14.58 -14.39
C TYR A 449 -40.82 -14.67 -15.46
N ASP A 450 -41.70 -13.66 -15.55
CA ASP A 450 -42.65 -13.53 -16.66
C ASP A 450 -41.95 -12.83 -17.83
N THR A 451 -41.59 -13.65 -18.83
CA THR A 451 -40.88 -13.21 -20.04
C THR A 451 -41.83 -12.70 -21.12
N SER A 452 -43.16 -12.73 -20.90
CA SER A 452 -44.17 -12.28 -21.88
C SER A 452 -44.42 -10.76 -21.82
N ASP A 453 -44.08 -10.10 -20.70
CA ASP A 453 -44.28 -8.66 -20.49
C ASP A 453 -42.97 -7.88 -20.72
N LEU A 454 -42.47 -7.91 -21.96
CA LEU A 454 -41.30 -7.17 -22.39
C LEU A 454 -41.67 -5.78 -22.87
N GLN A 455 -40.93 -4.75 -22.38
CA GLN A 455 -41.03 -3.38 -22.86
C GLN A 455 -39.66 -2.92 -23.37
N LYS A 456 -39.67 -1.99 -24.33
CA LYS A 456 -38.42 -1.40 -24.85
C LYS A 456 -37.55 -0.88 -23.72
N GLY A 457 -36.28 -1.27 -23.71
CA GLY A 457 -35.31 -0.92 -22.66
C GLY A 457 -35.27 -1.89 -21.48
N ASP A 458 -36.15 -2.92 -21.43
CA ASP A 458 -35.97 -4.01 -20.47
C ASP A 458 -34.76 -4.86 -20.87
N VAL A 459 -34.12 -5.51 -19.88
CA VAL A 459 -32.98 -6.39 -20.13
C VAL A 459 -33.46 -7.85 -20.16
N ILE A 460 -33.18 -8.51 -21.25
CA ILE A 460 -33.48 -9.95 -21.45
C ILE A 460 -32.30 -10.74 -20.89
N VAL A 461 -32.58 -11.73 -20.05
CA VAL A 461 -31.60 -12.67 -19.47
C VAL A 461 -31.80 -14.06 -20.09
N TYR A 462 -30.69 -14.65 -20.52
CA TYR A 462 -30.67 -15.96 -21.16
C TYR A 462 -29.93 -16.99 -20.29
N GLY A 463 -30.36 -18.26 -20.45
CA GLY A 463 -29.72 -19.40 -19.81
C GLY A 463 -29.82 -19.37 -18.29
N ASP A 464 -28.76 -19.77 -17.61
CA ASP A 464 -28.61 -19.67 -16.16
C ASP A 464 -27.78 -18.43 -15.82
N ASP A 465 -28.33 -17.26 -16.25
CA ASP A 465 -27.69 -15.95 -16.16
C ASP A 465 -26.41 -15.82 -17.04
N ASP A 466 -26.38 -16.54 -18.15
CA ASP A 466 -25.22 -16.66 -19.02
C ASP A 466 -25.01 -15.42 -19.91
N HIS A 467 -26.12 -14.76 -20.30
CA HIS A 467 -26.07 -13.63 -21.23
C HIS A 467 -27.19 -12.62 -21.00
N VAL A 468 -26.92 -11.35 -21.27
CA VAL A 468 -27.88 -10.24 -21.14
C VAL A 468 -27.84 -9.32 -22.35
N VAL A 469 -29.02 -8.82 -22.76
CA VAL A 469 -29.18 -7.83 -23.84
C VAL A 469 -30.29 -6.84 -23.52
N ILE A 470 -30.29 -5.67 -24.14
CA ILE A 470 -31.37 -4.68 -24.04
C ILE A 470 -32.40 -4.95 -25.14
N TYR A 471 -33.70 -5.08 -24.79
CA TYR A 471 -34.77 -5.23 -25.76
C TYR A 471 -35.04 -3.93 -26.51
N ASP A 472 -35.15 -3.98 -27.85
CA ASP A 472 -35.34 -2.81 -28.71
C ASP A 472 -36.82 -2.38 -28.88
N GLY A 473 -37.75 -3.15 -28.32
CA GLY A 473 -39.19 -2.88 -28.41
C GLY A 473 -39.85 -3.37 -29.71
N GLN A 474 -39.10 -3.95 -30.65
CA GLN A 474 -39.61 -4.38 -31.96
C GLN A 474 -39.23 -5.84 -32.30
N GLY A 475 -38.83 -6.62 -31.29
CA GLY A 475 -38.42 -8.02 -31.48
C GLY A 475 -36.91 -8.21 -31.62
N GLY A 476 -36.15 -7.14 -31.72
CA GLY A 476 -34.69 -7.15 -31.75
C GLY A 476 -34.04 -6.84 -30.41
N TYR A 477 -32.73 -6.67 -30.41
CA TYR A 477 -31.96 -6.42 -29.21
C TYR A 477 -30.67 -5.65 -29.47
N TYR A 478 -30.18 -4.92 -28.45
CA TYR A 478 -28.83 -4.37 -28.40
C TYR A 478 -28.00 -5.19 -27.41
N GLY A 479 -26.84 -5.70 -27.82
CA GLY A 479 -26.01 -6.55 -26.98
C GLY A 479 -24.57 -6.64 -27.44
N ASN A 480 -23.71 -7.29 -26.62
CA ASN A 480 -22.35 -7.62 -27.00
C ASN A 480 -22.30 -9.03 -27.61
N SER A 481 -21.82 -9.15 -28.83
CA SER A 481 -21.68 -10.45 -29.51
C SER A 481 -20.38 -11.15 -29.10
N SER A 482 -20.45 -12.20 -28.28
CA SER A 482 -19.30 -12.99 -27.87
C SER A 482 -18.56 -13.63 -29.06
N SER A 483 -19.26 -13.97 -30.13
CA SER A 483 -18.67 -14.59 -31.33
C SER A 483 -17.90 -13.55 -32.17
N ARG A 484 -18.41 -12.33 -32.27
CA ARG A 484 -17.83 -11.24 -33.08
C ARG A 484 -16.92 -10.30 -32.30
N ASN A 485 -16.94 -10.38 -30.97
CA ASN A 485 -16.21 -9.49 -30.06
C ASN A 485 -16.53 -7.99 -30.31
N VAL A 486 -17.79 -7.68 -30.53
CA VAL A 486 -18.27 -6.32 -30.82
C VAL A 486 -19.73 -6.18 -30.42
N THR A 487 -20.17 -4.99 -30.06
CA THR A 487 -21.56 -4.68 -29.78
C THR A 487 -22.40 -4.65 -31.05
N VAL A 488 -23.59 -5.22 -31.00
CA VAL A 488 -24.48 -5.42 -32.17
C VAL A 488 -25.91 -5.00 -31.86
N HIS A 489 -26.66 -4.58 -32.91
CA HIS A 489 -28.10 -4.53 -32.90
C HIS A 489 -28.61 -5.72 -33.70
N GLY A 490 -29.19 -6.69 -33.02
CA GLY A 490 -29.77 -7.88 -33.61
C GLY A 490 -31.27 -7.72 -33.91
N SER A 491 -31.76 -8.34 -34.95
CA SER A 491 -33.14 -8.22 -35.40
C SER A 491 -34.15 -9.14 -34.70
N ASP A 492 -33.66 -10.18 -34.02
CA ASP A 492 -34.51 -11.14 -33.33
C ASP A 492 -33.84 -11.66 -32.07
N TYR A 493 -34.39 -11.31 -30.89
CA TYR A 493 -33.88 -11.73 -29.60
C TYR A 493 -34.09 -13.23 -29.31
N THR A 494 -35.02 -13.89 -30.03
CA THR A 494 -35.31 -15.31 -29.79
C THR A 494 -34.31 -16.26 -30.50
N GLU A 495 -33.51 -15.74 -31.43
CA GLU A 495 -32.50 -16.49 -32.18
C GLU A 495 -31.13 -16.60 -31.51
N MET A 496 -31.01 -16.26 -30.23
CA MET A 496 -29.75 -16.30 -29.48
C MET A 496 -29.20 -17.71 -29.22
N GLY A 497 -30.00 -18.76 -29.49
CA GLY A 497 -29.59 -20.15 -29.24
C GLY A 497 -29.62 -20.56 -27.76
N MET A 498 -30.09 -19.70 -26.88
CA MET A 498 -30.32 -19.92 -25.45
C MET A 498 -31.76 -19.53 -25.09
N PRO A 499 -32.41 -20.22 -24.14
CA PRO A 499 -33.76 -19.84 -23.71
C PRO A 499 -33.73 -18.51 -22.93
N VAL A 500 -34.73 -17.68 -23.14
CA VAL A 500 -35.00 -16.52 -22.26
C VAL A 500 -35.56 -17.06 -20.94
N THR A 501 -34.94 -16.73 -19.84
CA THR A 501 -35.31 -17.25 -18.50
C THR A 501 -35.84 -16.17 -17.56
N LYS A 502 -35.40 -14.94 -17.68
CA LYS A 502 -35.77 -13.83 -16.82
C LYS A 502 -35.74 -12.51 -17.61
N VAL A 503 -36.38 -11.49 -17.04
CA VAL A 503 -36.37 -10.10 -17.55
C VAL A 503 -36.07 -9.17 -16.42
N ILE A 504 -35.12 -8.27 -16.61
CA ILE A 504 -34.89 -7.13 -15.69
C ILE A 504 -35.71 -5.95 -16.21
N LYS A 505 -36.67 -5.48 -15.41
CA LYS A 505 -37.60 -4.39 -15.76
C LYS A 505 -36.93 -3.02 -15.71
N ALA A 506 -35.81 -2.88 -16.39
CA ALA A 506 -34.93 -1.72 -16.34
C ALA A 506 -35.53 -0.45 -16.97
N SER A 507 -36.50 -0.59 -17.89
CA SER A 507 -37.21 0.50 -18.53
C SER A 507 -38.25 1.16 -17.63
N ARG A 508 -38.64 0.50 -16.56
CA ARG A 508 -39.72 0.95 -15.68
C ARG A 508 -39.10 1.75 -14.54
N GLY A 509 -39.51 3.02 -14.39
CA GLY A 509 -39.12 3.83 -13.25
C GLY A 509 -39.53 3.14 -11.95
N VAL A 510 -38.62 3.05 -10.98
CA VAL A 510 -38.90 2.49 -9.66
C VAL A 510 -39.87 3.45 -8.93
N THR A 511 -41.17 3.21 -9.07
CA THR A 511 -42.13 3.71 -8.10
C THR A 511 -42.04 2.79 -6.90
N MET A 512 -41.21 3.16 -5.91
CA MET A 512 -41.25 2.52 -4.60
C MET A 512 -42.59 2.84 -3.97
N ASN A 513 -43.51 1.90 -3.99
CA ASN A 513 -44.66 1.92 -3.11
C ASN A 513 -44.18 1.82 -1.67
N GLU A 514 -44.49 2.84 -0.85
CA GLU A 514 -44.15 2.89 0.58
C GLU A 514 -44.78 1.75 1.40
N GLU A 515 -45.65 0.92 0.82
CA GLU A 515 -46.39 -0.14 1.50
C GLU A 515 -45.58 -1.46 1.70
N ASN A 516 -44.42 -1.64 1.11
CA ASN A 516 -43.62 -2.88 1.24
C ASN A 516 -42.39 -2.79 2.13
N ARG A 517 -42.32 -1.80 3.03
CA ARG A 517 -41.37 -1.80 4.13
C ARG A 517 -41.91 -2.61 5.30
N GLN A 518 -41.71 -3.91 5.32
CA GLN A 518 -41.73 -4.70 6.56
C GLN A 518 -40.29 -5.05 6.96
N PRO A 519 -39.92 -4.76 8.22
CA PRO A 519 -38.58 -5.14 8.71
C PRO A 519 -38.56 -6.65 8.99
N ILE A 520 -37.48 -7.29 8.57
CA ILE A 520 -37.07 -8.59 9.09
C ILE A 520 -36.02 -8.35 10.18
#